data_ba30b3a5b9eb59f723112ee99c527692
#
_entry.id   ba30b3a5b9eb59f723112ee99c527692
#
_cell.length_a   1.000
_cell.length_b   1.000
_cell.length_c   1.000
_cell.angle_alpha   90.00
_cell.angle_beta   90.00
_cell.angle_gamma   90.00
#
_symmetry.space_group_name_H-M   'P 1'
#
loop_
_entity.id
_entity.type
_entity.pdbx_description
1 polymer ?
#
loop_
_entity_poly.entity_id
_entity_poly.type
_entity_poly.pdbx_seq_one_letter_code
_entity_poly.pdbx_strand_id
1 'polypeptide(L)'
;MTERPPKAYHRAEVLHGFCESTPATVDAVQFHGIRKTKFDAQVKEVAELYRSRTLGELIEKSNIAAKHMQDVGLLDQATPLIDIAPGKPNSYVVNFVVKEPKNMTVGVKMGMTTHGEADVCVNAGKQSVNGRAESINASYSKSVKGSHSFNFAISKPRLGWQKYANFSASAYRSFTGLPWNTADVTENAFVLGYNGQMWKKRLQHSLKLNTVWRVLHASNDSPFAVREYAGHTMKCSVENVLGIDTRDRPILASKGYLLKGTMEYSGLLGDAAFIKHQVDVQAAAPLFLGAFLSASLQGTWISPVAERTLHLVDRTYIGGPHDVRGFAMNSIGTRAASSCLGGAASAVAAAHIYRPLVPANMCFAHGFVTAGTTASVRSQNQLSDMLEVPRVSAGLGLTFLFRDMIRLELNYVLPLRYVPGDAIAPGFQLGVGMNFL
;
A
#
# COMPACT_ATOMS: atom_id res chain seq x y z
N MET A 1 -38.17 -8.02 32.64
CA MET A 1 -38.99 -7.90 31.41
C MET A 1 -38.07 -8.03 30.20
N THR A 2 -38.03 -9.21 29.60
CA THR A 2 -37.24 -9.47 28.38
C THR A 2 -38.03 -8.93 27.21
N GLU A 3 -37.58 -7.83 26.62
CA GLU A 3 -38.14 -7.30 25.38
C GLU A 3 -38.04 -8.36 24.27
N ARG A 4 -39.15 -8.74 23.69
CA ARG A 4 -39.19 -9.60 22.51
C ARG A 4 -38.58 -8.84 21.34
N PRO A 5 -37.63 -9.44 20.59
CA PRO A 5 -37.09 -8.79 19.41
C PRO A 5 -38.21 -8.44 18.41
N PRO A 6 -38.08 -7.32 17.68
CA PRO A 6 -39.12 -6.88 16.77
C PRO A 6 -39.40 -7.96 15.70
N LYS A 7 -40.68 -8.09 15.29
CA LYS A 7 -41.18 -9.12 14.35
C LYS A 7 -40.34 -9.30 13.06
N ALA A 8 -39.62 -8.26 12.63
CA ALA A 8 -38.72 -8.33 11.49
C ALA A 8 -37.49 -9.23 11.73
N TYR A 9 -36.93 -9.23 12.94
CA TYR A 9 -35.78 -10.09 13.29
C TYR A 9 -36.17 -11.56 13.31
N HIS A 10 -37.32 -11.87 13.86
CA HIS A 10 -37.81 -13.25 13.93
C HIS A 10 -38.09 -13.83 12.52
N ARG A 11 -38.53 -13.00 11.57
CA ARG A 11 -38.77 -13.40 10.18
C ARG A 11 -37.43 -13.63 9.42
N ALA A 12 -36.39 -12.86 9.72
CA ALA A 12 -35.07 -13.04 9.14
C ALA A 12 -34.37 -14.33 9.64
N GLU A 13 -34.47 -14.65 10.94
CA GLU A 13 -33.93 -15.90 11.50
C GLU A 13 -34.62 -17.15 10.95
N VAL A 14 -35.94 -17.11 10.82
CA VAL A 14 -36.72 -18.22 10.24
C VAL A 14 -36.36 -18.43 8.77
N LEU A 15 -36.21 -17.35 8.01
CA LEU A 15 -35.79 -17.42 6.60
C LEU A 15 -34.35 -17.94 6.46
N HIS A 16 -33.44 -17.52 7.35
CA HIS A 16 -32.06 -18.00 7.38
C HIS A 16 -32.01 -19.51 7.66
N GLY A 17 -32.69 -19.98 8.70
CA GLY A 17 -32.76 -21.41 9.04
C GLY A 17 -33.40 -22.25 7.91
N PHE A 18 -34.42 -21.72 7.24
CA PHE A 18 -35.03 -22.37 6.08
C PHE A 18 -34.03 -22.49 4.91
N CYS A 19 -33.29 -21.42 4.60
CA CYS A 19 -32.30 -21.42 3.51
C CYS A 19 -31.14 -22.38 3.79
N GLU A 20 -30.70 -22.53 5.05
CA GLU A 20 -29.62 -23.44 5.43
C GLU A 20 -30.04 -24.93 5.35
N SER A 21 -31.29 -25.25 5.62
CA SER A 21 -31.80 -26.62 5.61
C SER A 21 -32.32 -27.07 4.25
N THR A 22 -32.64 -26.15 3.34
CA THR A 22 -33.22 -26.48 2.02
C THR A 22 -32.13 -26.96 1.06
N PRO A 23 -32.18 -28.20 0.56
CA PRO A 23 -31.23 -28.67 -0.45
C PRO A 23 -31.38 -27.86 -1.74
N ALA A 24 -30.26 -27.56 -2.39
CA ALA A 24 -30.25 -26.79 -3.61
C ALA A 24 -29.32 -27.40 -4.65
N THR A 25 -29.81 -27.52 -5.88
CA THR A 25 -29.02 -27.82 -7.05
C THR A 25 -29.13 -26.68 -8.07
N VAL A 26 -28.02 -26.32 -8.69
CA VAL A 26 -28.00 -25.26 -9.70
C VAL A 26 -28.26 -25.88 -11.07
N ASP A 27 -29.35 -25.51 -11.71
CA ASP A 27 -29.72 -25.97 -13.06
C ASP A 27 -28.99 -25.13 -14.12
N ALA A 28 -29.03 -23.80 -13.98
CA ALA A 28 -28.39 -22.88 -14.90
C ALA A 28 -27.95 -21.58 -14.21
N VAL A 29 -26.90 -20.96 -14.77
CA VAL A 29 -26.50 -19.61 -14.44
C VAL A 29 -26.56 -18.75 -15.68
N GLN A 30 -27.31 -17.65 -15.61
CA GLN A 30 -27.55 -16.75 -16.74
C GLN A 30 -27.08 -15.35 -16.42
N PHE A 31 -26.57 -14.64 -17.41
CA PHE A 31 -26.10 -13.26 -17.27
C PHE A 31 -26.93 -12.34 -18.19
N HIS A 32 -27.51 -11.30 -17.61
CA HIS A 32 -28.33 -10.32 -18.33
C HIS A 32 -27.59 -8.95 -18.33
N GLY A 33 -27.33 -8.42 -19.54
CA GLY A 33 -26.66 -7.13 -19.72
C GLY A 33 -25.20 -7.20 -20.18
N ILE A 34 -24.70 -8.39 -20.49
CA ILE A 34 -23.35 -8.59 -21.05
C ILE A 34 -23.30 -8.24 -22.52
N ARG A 35 -22.26 -7.54 -22.95
CA ARG A 35 -21.96 -7.20 -24.35
C ARG A 35 -20.53 -7.59 -24.77
N LYS A 36 -19.54 -7.44 -23.86
CA LYS A 36 -18.10 -7.59 -24.15
C LYS A 36 -17.44 -8.69 -23.34
N THR A 37 -17.95 -8.95 -22.15
CA THR A 37 -17.38 -9.95 -21.25
C THR A 37 -17.46 -11.35 -21.87
N LYS A 38 -16.31 -12.01 -21.97
CA LYS A 38 -16.21 -13.32 -22.62
C LYS A 38 -16.81 -14.43 -21.77
N PHE A 39 -17.39 -15.42 -22.43
CA PHE A 39 -18.06 -16.56 -21.79
C PHE A 39 -17.13 -17.36 -20.88
N ASP A 40 -15.87 -17.58 -21.28
CA ASP A 40 -14.87 -18.28 -20.45
C ASP A 40 -14.57 -17.57 -19.13
N ALA A 41 -14.65 -16.22 -19.11
CA ALA A 41 -14.52 -15.44 -17.88
C ALA A 41 -15.73 -15.62 -16.96
N GLN A 42 -16.94 -15.62 -17.51
CA GLN A 42 -18.17 -15.86 -16.77
C GLN A 42 -18.16 -17.25 -16.11
N VAL A 43 -17.84 -18.28 -16.88
CA VAL A 43 -17.80 -19.67 -16.38
C VAL A 43 -16.82 -19.83 -15.21
N LYS A 44 -15.63 -19.20 -15.27
CA LYS A 44 -14.65 -19.28 -14.19
C LYS A 44 -15.13 -18.66 -12.89
N GLU A 45 -15.91 -17.59 -12.97
CA GLU A 45 -16.44 -16.89 -11.79
C GLU A 45 -17.59 -17.66 -11.11
N VAL A 46 -18.40 -18.39 -11.90
CA VAL A 46 -19.57 -19.07 -11.37
C VAL A 46 -19.38 -20.57 -11.15
N ALA A 47 -18.23 -21.13 -11.48
CA ALA A 47 -17.96 -22.57 -11.41
C ALA A 47 -18.27 -23.20 -10.02
N GLU A 48 -18.01 -22.46 -8.94
CA GLU A 48 -18.24 -22.95 -7.58
C GLU A 48 -19.73 -22.90 -7.16
N LEU A 49 -20.59 -22.18 -7.87
CA LEU A 49 -22.04 -22.17 -7.61
C LEU A 49 -22.65 -23.55 -7.83
N TYR A 50 -22.17 -24.27 -8.85
CA TYR A 50 -22.63 -25.63 -9.16
C TYR A 50 -22.26 -26.67 -8.08
N ARG A 51 -21.40 -26.32 -7.13
CA ARG A 51 -21.00 -27.17 -5.99
C ARG A 51 -21.78 -26.85 -4.72
N SER A 52 -22.77 -25.97 -4.78
CA SER A 52 -23.60 -25.62 -3.64
C SER A 52 -24.55 -26.79 -3.31
N ARG A 53 -24.74 -27.07 -2.04
CA ARG A 53 -25.59 -28.15 -1.53
C ARG A 53 -26.88 -27.65 -0.92
N THR A 54 -26.85 -26.43 -0.38
CA THR A 54 -28.01 -25.78 0.26
C THR A 54 -28.31 -24.44 -0.38
N LEU A 55 -29.52 -23.95 -0.23
CA LEU A 55 -29.94 -22.65 -0.75
C LEU A 55 -29.17 -21.51 -0.06
N GLY A 56 -28.89 -21.61 1.23
CA GLY A 56 -28.06 -20.64 1.95
C GLY A 56 -26.64 -20.53 1.39
N GLU A 57 -26.00 -21.67 1.15
CA GLU A 57 -24.68 -21.73 0.52
C GLU A 57 -24.70 -21.15 -0.91
N LEU A 58 -25.76 -21.39 -1.68
CA LEU A 58 -25.93 -20.84 -3.02
C LEU A 58 -26.04 -19.30 -2.99
N ILE A 59 -26.84 -18.77 -2.06
CA ILE A 59 -27.00 -17.31 -1.89
C ILE A 59 -25.66 -16.67 -1.52
N GLU A 60 -24.95 -17.24 -0.56
CA GLU A 60 -23.65 -16.73 -0.10
C GLU A 60 -22.62 -16.73 -1.23
N LYS A 61 -22.44 -17.87 -1.92
CA LYS A 61 -21.51 -17.99 -3.04
C LYS A 61 -21.87 -17.07 -4.21
N SER A 62 -23.16 -16.88 -4.50
CA SER A 62 -23.61 -15.95 -5.54
C SER A 62 -23.24 -14.50 -5.23
N ASN A 63 -23.40 -14.08 -3.98
CA ASN A 63 -23.01 -12.75 -3.53
C ASN A 63 -21.47 -12.56 -3.54
N ILE A 64 -20.72 -13.58 -3.12
CA ILE A 64 -19.25 -13.55 -3.18
C ILE A 64 -18.77 -13.44 -4.62
N ALA A 65 -19.34 -14.23 -5.53
CA ALA A 65 -18.98 -14.17 -6.95
C ALA A 65 -19.32 -12.80 -7.57
N ALA A 66 -20.51 -12.26 -7.27
CA ALA A 66 -20.90 -10.92 -7.71
C ALA A 66 -19.92 -9.84 -7.23
N LYS A 67 -19.57 -9.87 -5.93
CA LYS A 67 -18.61 -8.94 -5.37
C LYS A 67 -17.23 -9.09 -6.00
N HIS A 68 -16.75 -10.32 -6.18
CA HIS A 68 -15.45 -10.56 -6.81
C HIS A 68 -15.38 -10.04 -8.25
N MET A 69 -16.43 -10.27 -9.06
CA MET A 69 -16.52 -9.72 -10.41
C MET A 69 -16.46 -8.19 -10.45
N GLN A 70 -16.99 -7.52 -9.42
CA GLN A 70 -16.88 -6.06 -9.26
C GLN A 70 -15.47 -5.66 -8.81
N ASP A 71 -14.92 -6.31 -7.80
CA ASP A 71 -13.61 -6.00 -7.22
C ASP A 71 -12.45 -6.15 -8.23
N VAL A 72 -12.53 -7.16 -9.11
CA VAL A 72 -11.53 -7.35 -10.19
C VAL A 72 -11.77 -6.45 -11.42
N GLY A 73 -12.87 -5.70 -11.46
CA GLY A 73 -13.22 -4.82 -12.57
C GLY A 73 -13.72 -5.55 -13.83
N LEU A 74 -14.19 -6.78 -13.69
CA LEU A 74 -14.87 -7.51 -14.78
C LEU A 74 -16.23 -6.86 -15.09
N LEU A 75 -16.96 -6.49 -14.03
CA LEU A 75 -18.27 -5.83 -14.07
C LEU A 75 -18.27 -4.60 -13.14
N ASP A 76 -19.06 -3.58 -13.51
CA ASP A 76 -19.28 -2.38 -12.70
C ASP A 76 -20.32 -2.65 -11.60
N GLN A 77 -21.37 -3.41 -11.97
CA GLN A 77 -22.41 -3.86 -11.05
C GLN A 77 -22.78 -5.31 -11.39
N ALA A 78 -23.03 -6.11 -10.38
CA ALA A 78 -23.54 -7.46 -10.50
C ALA A 78 -24.50 -7.75 -9.34
N THR A 79 -25.73 -8.08 -9.64
CA THR A 79 -26.76 -8.42 -8.65
C THR A 79 -27.27 -9.83 -8.98
N PRO A 80 -27.05 -10.82 -8.10
CA PRO A 80 -27.59 -12.15 -8.28
C PRO A 80 -29.06 -12.20 -7.89
N LEU A 81 -29.89 -12.81 -8.72
CA LEU A 81 -31.29 -13.15 -8.47
C LEU A 81 -31.42 -14.67 -8.59
N ILE A 82 -32.05 -15.30 -7.62
CA ILE A 82 -32.20 -16.76 -7.57
C ILE A 82 -33.67 -17.08 -7.75
N ASP A 83 -33.98 -17.84 -8.82
CA ASP A 83 -35.32 -18.29 -9.16
C ASP A 83 -35.42 -19.82 -9.12
N ILE A 84 -36.60 -20.33 -8.93
CA ILE A 84 -36.89 -21.78 -8.95
C ILE A 84 -36.90 -22.26 -10.39
N ALA A 85 -36.18 -23.34 -10.70
CA ALA A 85 -36.21 -23.94 -12.03
C ALA A 85 -37.54 -24.61 -12.29
N PRO A 86 -38.18 -24.36 -13.42
CA PRO A 86 -39.50 -24.95 -13.75
C PRO A 86 -39.41 -26.47 -13.86
N GLY A 87 -40.35 -27.17 -13.16
CA GLY A 87 -40.50 -28.61 -13.27
C GLY A 87 -39.51 -29.49 -12.50
N LYS A 88 -38.59 -28.93 -11.71
CA LYS A 88 -37.61 -29.68 -10.91
C LYS A 88 -37.64 -29.22 -9.46
N PRO A 89 -37.96 -30.11 -8.48
CA PRO A 89 -37.91 -29.74 -7.07
C PRO A 89 -36.47 -29.46 -6.63
N ASN A 90 -36.26 -28.46 -5.75
CA ASN A 90 -35.00 -28.04 -5.21
C ASN A 90 -33.91 -27.64 -6.24
N SER A 91 -34.34 -27.29 -7.47
CA SER A 91 -33.48 -26.83 -8.55
C SER A 91 -33.66 -25.33 -8.76
N TYR A 92 -32.55 -24.61 -8.90
CA TYR A 92 -32.52 -23.15 -8.93
C TYR A 92 -31.77 -22.64 -10.17
N VAL A 93 -32.24 -21.52 -10.70
CA VAL A 93 -31.57 -20.76 -11.76
C VAL A 93 -31.05 -19.48 -11.15
N VAL A 94 -29.76 -19.19 -11.32
CA VAL A 94 -29.14 -17.95 -10.85
C VAL A 94 -29.00 -16.97 -12.00
N ASN A 95 -29.72 -15.87 -11.91
CA ASN A 95 -29.73 -14.78 -12.90
C ASN A 95 -28.87 -13.63 -12.38
N PHE A 96 -27.75 -13.35 -13.02
CA PHE A 96 -26.94 -12.18 -12.73
C PHE A 96 -27.39 -11.00 -13.60
N VAL A 97 -27.99 -9.97 -12.99
CA VAL A 97 -28.24 -8.70 -13.65
C VAL A 97 -26.99 -7.85 -13.54
N VAL A 98 -26.35 -7.56 -14.67
CA VAL A 98 -25.01 -6.98 -14.67
C VAL A 98 -24.90 -5.74 -15.54
N LYS A 99 -23.93 -4.88 -15.15
CA LYS A 99 -23.52 -3.72 -15.92
C LYS A 99 -22.01 -3.80 -16.14
N GLU A 100 -21.60 -3.71 -17.38
CA GLU A 100 -20.18 -3.71 -17.75
C GLU A 100 -19.50 -2.38 -17.41
N PRO A 101 -18.17 -2.38 -17.14
CA PRO A 101 -17.43 -1.19 -16.82
C PRO A 101 -17.37 -0.23 -18.01
N LYS A 102 -17.21 1.06 -17.72
CA LYS A 102 -17.02 2.09 -18.73
C LYS A 102 -15.77 1.77 -19.55
N ASN A 103 -15.83 2.05 -20.85
CA ASN A 103 -14.72 1.77 -21.75
C ASN A 103 -13.43 2.52 -21.39
N MET A 104 -13.57 3.73 -20.89
CA MET A 104 -12.44 4.60 -20.55
C MET A 104 -12.79 5.43 -19.33
N THR A 105 -11.86 5.56 -18.43
CA THR A 105 -11.94 6.45 -17.27
C THR A 105 -10.75 7.40 -17.32
N VAL A 106 -11.01 8.69 -17.16
CA VAL A 106 -10.00 9.72 -17.00
C VAL A 106 -10.24 10.41 -15.67
N GLY A 107 -9.20 10.60 -14.91
CA GLY A 107 -9.28 11.23 -13.60
C GLY A 107 -8.06 12.09 -13.30
N VAL A 108 -8.27 13.10 -12.47
CA VAL A 108 -7.19 13.91 -11.90
C VAL A 108 -7.20 13.66 -10.40
N LYS A 109 -6.02 13.38 -9.86
CA LYS A 109 -5.80 13.19 -8.42
C LYS A 109 -4.74 14.16 -7.95
N MET A 110 -4.95 14.70 -6.79
CA MET A 110 -3.91 15.43 -6.06
C MET A 110 -3.39 14.53 -4.95
N GLY A 111 -2.09 14.53 -4.76
CA GLY A 111 -1.43 13.68 -3.78
C GLY A 111 -0.15 14.31 -3.25
N MET A 112 0.65 13.48 -2.63
CA MET A 112 2.01 13.82 -2.26
C MET A 112 2.94 12.68 -2.65
N THR A 113 4.11 13.06 -3.13
CA THR A 113 5.20 12.12 -3.41
C THR A 113 5.73 11.51 -2.10
N THR A 114 6.45 10.41 -2.20
CA THR A 114 7.15 9.79 -1.05
C THR A 114 8.14 10.74 -0.35
N HIS A 115 8.56 11.80 -1.04
CA HIS A 115 9.49 12.82 -0.54
C HIS A 115 8.76 14.05 0.03
N GLY A 116 7.45 13.97 0.27
CA GLY A 116 6.68 15.04 0.89
C GLY A 116 6.38 16.23 -0.02
N GLU A 117 6.44 16.06 -1.33
CA GLU A 117 6.11 17.11 -2.30
C GLU A 117 4.66 16.94 -2.78
N ALA A 118 3.91 18.04 -2.84
CA ALA A 118 2.58 18.00 -3.45
C ALA A 118 2.70 17.70 -4.95
N ASP A 119 1.86 16.78 -5.43
CA ASP A 119 1.81 16.40 -6.84
C ASP A 119 0.40 16.38 -7.39
N VAL A 120 0.30 16.57 -8.70
CA VAL A 120 -0.92 16.40 -9.47
C VAL A 120 -0.71 15.25 -10.44
N CYS A 121 -1.60 14.27 -10.36
CA CYS A 121 -1.56 13.09 -11.20
C CYS A 121 -2.79 13.05 -12.11
N VAL A 122 -2.56 12.98 -13.41
CA VAL A 122 -3.59 12.70 -14.41
C VAL A 122 -3.48 11.23 -14.77
N ASN A 123 -4.57 10.50 -14.65
CA ASN A 123 -4.64 9.10 -14.99
C ASN A 123 -5.73 8.81 -16.01
N ALA A 124 -5.40 7.98 -16.98
CA ALA A 124 -6.33 7.45 -17.97
C ALA A 124 -6.27 5.92 -17.90
N GLY A 125 -7.42 5.28 -17.84
CA GLY A 125 -7.50 3.84 -17.70
C GLY A 125 -8.63 3.23 -18.51
N LYS A 126 -8.45 1.98 -18.91
CA LYS A 126 -9.47 1.15 -19.53
C LYS A 126 -9.52 -0.19 -18.84
N GLN A 127 -10.69 -0.53 -18.35
CA GLN A 127 -10.93 -1.83 -17.69
C GLN A 127 -11.55 -2.82 -18.67
N SER A 128 -11.33 -4.10 -18.42
CA SER A 128 -11.87 -5.22 -19.20
C SER A 128 -11.62 -5.08 -20.71
N VAL A 129 -10.38 -4.79 -21.08
CA VAL A 129 -9.99 -4.47 -22.47
C VAL A 129 -10.37 -5.57 -23.45
N ASN A 130 -10.14 -6.82 -23.05
CA ASN A 130 -10.41 -8.01 -23.86
C ASN A 130 -11.56 -8.86 -23.29
N GLY A 131 -12.37 -8.30 -22.40
CA GLY A 131 -13.52 -8.97 -21.79
C GLY A 131 -13.17 -10.02 -20.73
N ARG A 132 -11.96 -9.96 -20.16
CA ARG A 132 -11.46 -10.86 -19.10
C ARG A 132 -10.87 -10.11 -17.91
N ALA A 133 -11.39 -8.92 -17.62
CA ALA A 133 -10.93 -8.02 -16.56
C ALA A 133 -9.49 -7.50 -16.71
N GLU A 134 -8.88 -7.60 -17.89
CA GLU A 134 -7.59 -6.94 -18.11
C GLU A 134 -7.75 -5.43 -18.01
N SER A 135 -6.82 -4.75 -17.35
CA SER A 135 -6.81 -3.30 -17.28
C SER A 135 -5.52 -2.71 -17.84
N ILE A 136 -5.66 -1.59 -18.53
CA ILE A 136 -4.56 -0.76 -19.01
C ILE A 136 -4.70 0.60 -18.36
N ASN A 137 -3.64 1.08 -17.74
CA ASN A 137 -3.60 2.38 -17.07
C ASN A 137 -2.36 3.15 -17.51
N ALA A 138 -2.57 4.41 -17.85
CA ALA A 138 -1.49 5.38 -18.09
C ALA A 138 -1.67 6.53 -17.10
N SER A 139 -0.60 6.94 -16.45
CA SER A 139 -0.63 8.07 -15.53
C SER A 139 0.59 8.97 -15.73
N TYR A 140 0.36 10.26 -15.57
CA TYR A 140 1.40 11.27 -15.53
C TYR A 140 1.24 12.08 -14.27
N SER A 141 2.29 12.19 -13.47
CA SER A 141 2.33 13.03 -12.29
C SER A 141 3.39 14.11 -12.40
N LYS A 142 3.11 15.27 -11.81
CA LYS A 142 4.04 16.38 -11.72
C LYS A 142 3.96 17.01 -10.34
N SER A 143 5.10 17.12 -9.67
CA SER A 143 5.24 17.78 -8.36
C SER A 143 5.48 19.28 -8.55
N VAL A 144 5.14 20.04 -7.51
CA VAL A 144 5.40 21.49 -7.43
C VAL A 144 6.88 21.81 -7.49
N LYS A 145 7.75 20.95 -6.96
CA LYS A 145 9.21 21.14 -6.96
C LYS A 145 9.92 20.62 -8.23
N GLY A 146 9.16 20.19 -9.24
CA GLY A 146 9.70 19.80 -10.55
C GLY A 146 9.84 18.30 -10.77
N SER A 147 9.74 17.46 -9.74
CA SER A 147 9.70 16.01 -9.91
C SER A 147 8.52 15.61 -10.79
N HIS A 148 8.71 14.71 -11.72
CA HIS A 148 7.64 14.24 -12.60
C HIS A 148 7.81 12.76 -12.94
N SER A 149 6.70 12.08 -13.19
CA SER A 149 6.74 10.69 -13.62
C SER A 149 5.66 10.36 -14.65
N PHE A 150 6.00 9.47 -15.55
CA PHE A 150 5.10 8.82 -16.48
C PHE A 150 5.09 7.33 -16.17
N ASN A 151 3.91 6.75 -16.03
CA ASN A 151 3.75 5.31 -15.76
C ASN A 151 2.69 4.72 -16.69
N PHE A 152 3.02 3.58 -17.29
CA PHE A 152 2.12 2.77 -18.09
C PHE A 152 2.07 1.37 -17.47
N ALA A 153 0.87 0.89 -17.17
CA ALA A 153 0.68 -0.40 -16.51
C ALA A 153 -0.42 -1.21 -17.18
N ILE A 154 -0.17 -2.50 -17.31
CA ILE A 154 -1.15 -3.50 -17.73
C ILE A 154 -1.30 -4.46 -16.57
N SER A 155 -2.54 -4.80 -16.21
CA SER A 155 -2.79 -5.83 -15.20
C SER A 155 -3.84 -6.83 -15.67
N LYS A 156 -3.70 -8.06 -15.19
CA LYS A 156 -4.59 -9.17 -15.48
C LYS A 156 -4.88 -9.96 -14.22
N PRO A 157 -6.06 -9.84 -13.64
CA PRO A 157 -6.45 -10.65 -12.51
C PRO A 157 -6.68 -12.11 -12.96
N ARG A 158 -6.42 -13.03 -12.05
CA ARG A 158 -6.81 -14.41 -12.21
C ARG A 158 -8.28 -14.53 -11.88
N LEU A 159 -9.07 -14.96 -12.85
CA LEU A 159 -10.51 -15.17 -12.68
C LEU A 159 -10.78 -16.41 -11.82
N GLY A 160 -11.90 -16.41 -11.10
CA GLY A 160 -12.27 -17.40 -10.10
C GLY A 160 -11.99 -16.88 -8.69
N TRP A 161 -13.06 -16.47 -7.98
CA TRP A 161 -12.96 -15.82 -6.67
C TRP A 161 -12.28 -16.66 -5.56
N GLN A 162 -12.03 -17.95 -5.82
CA GLN A 162 -11.27 -18.83 -4.92
C GLN A 162 -9.76 -18.61 -5.00
N LYS A 163 -9.28 -17.96 -6.05
CA LYS A 163 -7.85 -17.81 -6.36
C LYS A 163 -7.49 -16.34 -6.57
N TYR A 164 -7.30 -15.65 -5.46
CA TYR A 164 -6.96 -14.23 -5.48
C TYR A 164 -5.52 -14.02 -5.95
N ALA A 165 -5.34 -13.75 -7.22
CA ALA A 165 -4.05 -13.44 -7.81
C ALA A 165 -4.21 -12.40 -8.94
N ASN A 166 -3.24 -11.51 -9.06
CA ASN A 166 -3.17 -10.51 -10.12
C ASN A 166 -1.73 -10.46 -10.67
N PHE A 167 -1.60 -10.49 -11.98
CA PHE A 167 -0.34 -10.28 -12.69
C PHE A 167 -0.33 -8.88 -13.26
N SER A 168 0.79 -8.20 -13.15
CA SER A 168 0.97 -6.85 -13.69
C SER A 168 2.31 -6.71 -14.41
N ALA A 169 2.30 -5.89 -15.44
CA ALA A 169 3.52 -5.41 -16.09
C ALA A 169 3.41 -3.89 -16.17
N SER A 170 4.45 -3.19 -15.76
CA SER A 170 4.48 -1.73 -15.86
C SER A 170 5.82 -1.23 -16.32
N ALA A 171 5.80 -0.11 -17.03
CA ALA A 171 6.96 0.64 -17.42
C ALA A 171 6.80 2.08 -16.95
N TYR A 172 7.82 2.63 -16.31
CA TYR A 172 7.78 4.01 -15.86
C TYR A 172 9.07 4.76 -16.16
N ARG A 173 8.92 6.06 -16.32
CA ARG A 173 10.02 7.01 -16.32
C ARG A 173 9.73 8.06 -15.27
N SER A 174 10.67 8.29 -14.36
CA SER A 174 10.57 9.30 -13.32
C SER A 174 11.81 10.17 -13.29
N PHE A 175 11.60 11.45 -12.99
CA PHE A 175 12.61 12.39 -12.60
C PHE A 175 12.29 12.85 -11.18
N THR A 176 13.23 12.68 -10.25
CA THR A 176 13.04 12.98 -8.83
C THR A 176 14.22 13.78 -8.31
N GLY A 177 13.94 14.94 -7.72
CA GLY A 177 14.92 15.70 -6.98
C GLY A 177 15.22 15.06 -5.62
N LEU A 178 16.48 15.00 -5.25
CA LEU A 178 16.98 14.50 -3.97
C LEU A 178 17.68 15.64 -3.21
N PRO A 179 16.93 16.61 -2.64
CA PRO A 179 17.51 17.80 -2.04
C PRO A 179 18.46 17.50 -0.87
N TRP A 180 18.23 16.40 -0.14
CA TRP A 180 19.12 15.95 0.94
C TRP A 180 20.47 15.43 0.44
N ASN A 181 20.58 15.02 -0.83
CA ASN A 181 21.82 14.61 -1.48
C ASN A 181 22.40 15.70 -2.38
N THR A 182 21.70 16.82 -2.59
CA THR A 182 22.04 17.85 -3.61
C THR A 182 22.18 17.26 -5.02
N ALA A 183 21.31 16.34 -5.36
CA ALA A 183 21.36 15.59 -6.62
C ALA A 183 19.95 15.33 -7.15
N ASP A 184 19.86 14.96 -8.43
CA ASP A 184 18.61 14.52 -9.06
C ASP A 184 18.81 13.10 -9.62
N VAL A 185 17.74 12.33 -9.69
CA VAL A 185 17.75 11.00 -10.28
C VAL A 185 16.69 10.87 -11.37
N THR A 186 17.11 10.35 -12.51
CA THR A 186 16.21 9.92 -13.59
C THR A 186 16.19 8.41 -13.63
N GLU A 187 15.00 7.82 -13.56
CA GLU A 187 14.83 6.37 -13.62
C GLU A 187 13.95 5.99 -14.81
N ASN A 188 14.37 4.96 -15.55
CA ASN A 188 13.55 4.25 -16.52
C ASN A 188 13.45 2.80 -16.03
N ALA A 189 12.24 2.32 -15.81
CA ALA A 189 12.06 1.01 -15.21
C ALA A 189 11.00 0.17 -15.92
N PHE A 190 11.23 -1.14 -15.86
CA PHE A 190 10.27 -2.15 -16.23
C PHE A 190 10.04 -3.08 -15.02
N VAL A 191 8.79 -3.28 -14.66
CA VAL A 191 8.41 -4.05 -13.47
C VAL A 191 7.40 -5.11 -13.88
N LEU A 192 7.71 -6.36 -13.55
CA LEU A 192 6.74 -7.46 -13.58
C LEU A 192 6.31 -7.78 -12.17
N GLY A 193 5.01 -7.84 -11.93
CA GLY A 193 4.45 -8.04 -10.62
C GLY A 193 3.45 -9.21 -10.57
N TYR A 194 3.51 -9.94 -9.48
CA TYR A 194 2.50 -10.89 -9.06
C TYR A 194 2.02 -10.50 -7.66
N ASN A 195 0.71 -10.36 -7.48
CA ASN A 195 0.10 -10.12 -6.18
C ASN A 195 -0.93 -11.21 -5.93
N GLY A 196 -0.88 -11.82 -4.76
CA GLY A 196 -1.78 -12.88 -4.37
C GLY A 196 -2.20 -12.77 -2.91
N GLN A 197 -3.31 -13.42 -2.58
CA GLN A 197 -3.76 -13.61 -1.22
C GLN A 197 -3.74 -15.10 -0.90
N MET A 198 -3.14 -15.43 0.23
CA MET A 198 -3.00 -16.79 0.72
C MET A 198 -3.71 -16.93 2.06
N TRP A 199 -3.87 -18.16 2.55
CA TRP A 199 -4.38 -18.49 3.87
C TRP A 199 -5.68 -17.76 4.22
N LYS A 200 -6.76 -18.07 3.46
CA LYS A 200 -8.09 -17.47 3.63
C LYS A 200 -8.08 -15.93 3.59
N LYS A 201 -7.28 -15.34 2.69
CA LYS A 201 -7.13 -13.90 2.47
C LYS A 201 -6.43 -13.11 3.59
N ARG A 202 -5.85 -13.78 4.58
CA ARG A 202 -5.16 -13.11 5.68
C ARG A 202 -3.73 -12.72 5.34
N LEU A 203 -3.04 -13.53 4.53
CA LEU A 203 -1.66 -13.28 4.11
C LEU A 203 -1.66 -12.69 2.70
N GLN A 204 -1.18 -11.49 2.57
CA GLN A 204 -0.90 -10.85 1.28
C GLN A 204 0.52 -11.19 0.86
N HIS A 205 0.68 -11.62 -0.38
CA HIS A 205 1.97 -11.94 -0.98
C HIS A 205 2.14 -11.16 -2.28
N SER A 206 3.26 -10.47 -2.42
CA SER A 206 3.63 -9.78 -3.65
C SER A 206 5.05 -10.15 -4.05
N LEU A 207 5.22 -10.52 -5.30
CA LEU A 207 6.52 -10.78 -5.90
C LEU A 207 6.69 -9.82 -7.08
N LYS A 208 7.81 -9.09 -7.12
CA LYS A 208 8.11 -8.17 -8.22
C LYS A 208 9.52 -8.43 -8.76
N LEU A 209 9.63 -8.41 -10.07
CA LEU A 209 10.90 -8.32 -10.78
C LEU A 209 11.06 -6.89 -11.29
N ASN A 210 12.05 -6.20 -10.78
CA ASN A 210 12.34 -4.80 -11.10
C ASN A 210 13.60 -4.72 -11.95
N THR A 211 13.52 -4.08 -13.10
CA THR A 211 14.67 -3.72 -13.91
C THR A 211 14.68 -2.21 -14.07
N VAL A 212 15.65 -1.55 -13.48
CA VAL A 212 15.73 -0.09 -13.38
C VAL A 212 17.05 0.39 -13.94
N TRP A 213 17.00 1.22 -14.98
CA TRP A 213 18.12 1.99 -15.45
C TRP A 213 17.97 3.42 -14.94
N ARG A 214 18.94 3.87 -14.20
CA ARG A 214 18.92 5.17 -13.52
C ARG A 214 20.17 5.96 -13.81
N VAL A 215 19.99 7.28 -13.77
CA VAL A 215 21.07 8.26 -13.97
C VAL A 215 21.02 9.21 -12.78
N LEU A 216 22.09 9.24 -12.01
CA LEU A 216 22.25 10.21 -10.93
C LEU A 216 22.96 11.45 -11.47
N HIS A 217 22.32 12.59 -11.37
CA HIS A 217 22.84 13.90 -11.73
C HIS A 217 23.22 14.64 -10.45
N ALA A 218 24.51 14.76 -10.18
CA ALA A 218 25.01 15.57 -9.08
C ALA A 218 25.04 17.05 -9.46
N SER A 219 24.56 17.93 -8.59
CA SER A 219 24.70 19.38 -8.76
C SER A 219 26.16 19.82 -8.66
N ASN A 220 26.50 20.99 -9.19
CA ASN A 220 27.84 21.56 -9.06
C ASN A 220 28.26 21.77 -7.62
N ASP A 221 27.32 22.03 -6.74
CA ASP A 221 27.56 22.26 -5.29
C ASP A 221 27.59 20.96 -4.48
N SER A 222 27.42 19.81 -5.14
CA SER A 222 27.44 18.51 -4.47
C SER A 222 28.85 18.17 -3.98
N PRO A 223 29.01 17.63 -2.77
CA PRO A 223 30.29 17.14 -2.28
C PRO A 223 30.79 15.96 -3.11
N PHE A 224 32.11 15.73 -3.08
CA PHE A 224 32.73 14.64 -3.84
C PHE A 224 32.09 13.28 -3.55
N ALA A 225 31.75 13.03 -2.27
CA ALA A 225 31.09 11.80 -1.84
C ALA A 225 29.70 11.54 -2.47
N VAL A 226 29.09 12.53 -3.11
CA VAL A 226 27.87 12.38 -3.92
C VAL A 226 28.25 12.27 -5.40
N ARG A 227 29.21 13.10 -5.86
CA ARG A 227 29.63 13.12 -7.27
C ARG A 227 30.27 11.81 -7.71
N GLU A 228 30.91 11.06 -6.81
CA GLU A 228 31.50 9.74 -7.11
C GLU A 228 30.45 8.70 -7.57
N TYR A 229 29.17 8.90 -7.20
CA TYR A 229 28.05 8.05 -7.62
C TYR A 229 27.30 8.59 -8.84
N ALA A 230 27.71 9.73 -9.39
CA ALA A 230 27.05 10.32 -10.55
C ALA A 230 27.25 9.45 -11.80
N GLY A 231 26.22 9.41 -12.63
CA GLY A 231 26.24 8.68 -13.90
C GLY A 231 25.18 7.57 -13.97
N HIS A 232 25.39 6.68 -14.91
CA HIS A 232 24.46 5.61 -15.23
C HIS A 232 24.69 4.40 -14.36
N THR A 233 23.59 3.82 -13.81
CA THR A 233 23.61 2.55 -13.09
C THR A 233 22.40 1.71 -13.46
N MET A 234 22.58 0.39 -13.51
CA MET A 234 21.51 -0.55 -13.76
C MET A 234 21.29 -1.43 -12.54
N LYS A 235 20.03 -1.56 -12.14
CA LYS A 235 19.59 -2.47 -11.06
C LYS A 235 18.60 -3.48 -11.63
N CYS A 236 18.85 -4.77 -11.38
CA CYS A 236 17.88 -5.82 -11.60
C CYS A 236 17.67 -6.56 -10.28
N SER A 237 16.45 -6.50 -9.75
CA SER A 237 16.14 -7.06 -8.43
C SER A 237 14.82 -7.82 -8.41
N VAL A 238 14.75 -8.80 -7.50
CA VAL A 238 13.52 -9.48 -7.13
C VAL A 238 13.11 -9.01 -5.74
N GLU A 239 11.91 -8.47 -5.63
CA GLU A 239 11.31 -8.02 -4.38
C GLU A 239 10.19 -8.96 -3.98
N ASN A 240 10.25 -9.49 -2.78
CA ASN A 240 9.23 -10.32 -2.15
C ASN A 240 8.64 -9.59 -0.94
N VAL A 241 7.33 -9.41 -0.93
CA VAL A 241 6.60 -8.77 0.16
C VAL A 241 5.59 -9.75 0.73
N LEU A 242 5.64 -9.93 2.04
CA LEU A 242 4.66 -10.70 2.80
C LEU A 242 4.03 -9.78 3.84
N GLY A 243 2.70 -9.79 3.96
CA GLY A 243 2.01 -8.91 4.88
C GLY A 243 0.72 -9.49 5.45
N ILE A 244 0.47 -9.19 6.72
CA ILE A 244 -0.79 -9.45 7.41
C ILE A 244 -1.31 -8.10 7.89
N ASP A 245 -2.49 -7.72 7.46
CA ASP A 245 -3.16 -6.49 7.89
C ASP A 245 -4.52 -6.81 8.49
N THR A 246 -4.68 -6.50 9.77
CA THR A 246 -5.93 -6.68 10.52
C THR A 246 -6.50 -5.36 11.02
N ARG A 247 -5.91 -4.23 10.57
CA ARG A 247 -6.32 -2.90 10.99
C ARG A 247 -7.73 -2.58 10.50
N ASP A 248 -8.48 -1.84 11.31
CA ASP A 248 -9.82 -1.35 10.97
C ASP A 248 -9.81 -0.29 9.86
N ARG A 249 -8.75 0.54 9.80
CA ARG A 249 -8.54 1.59 8.78
C ARG A 249 -7.09 1.57 8.30
N PRO A 250 -6.85 1.79 7.00
CA PRO A 250 -5.50 1.73 6.46
C PRO A 250 -4.62 2.92 6.86
N ILE A 251 -5.18 4.13 7.02
CA ILE A 251 -4.41 5.36 7.24
C ILE A 251 -4.24 5.70 8.72
N LEU A 252 -5.31 5.64 9.51
CA LEU A 252 -5.27 5.87 10.95
C LEU A 252 -6.07 4.80 11.66
N ALA A 253 -5.39 3.71 11.99
CA ALA A 253 -6.01 2.58 12.67
C ALA A 253 -6.32 2.91 14.13
N SER A 254 -7.51 2.55 14.59
CA SER A 254 -7.88 2.62 16.02
C SER A 254 -7.74 1.27 16.72
N LYS A 255 -7.70 0.18 15.96
CA LYS A 255 -7.51 -1.20 16.46
C LYS A 255 -6.90 -2.10 15.39
N GLY A 256 -6.25 -3.16 15.84
CA GLY A 256 -5.64 -4.16 14.97
C GLY A 256 -4.15 -3.93 14.78
N TYR A 257 -3.54 -4.73 13.92
CA TYR A 257 -2.11 -4.68 13.65
C TYR A 257 -1.81 -4.91 12.17
N LEU A 258 -0.69 -4.36 11.73
CA LEU A 258 -0.03 -4.63 10.46
C LEU A 258 1.33 -5.25 10.76
N LEU A 259 1.64 -6.35 10.09
CA LEU A 259 2.99 -6.92 10.03
C LEU A 259 3.34 -7.11 8.56
N LYS A 260 4.38 -6.42 8.08
CA LYS A 260 4.82 -6.50 6.69
C LYS A 260 6.33 -6.69 6.64
N GLY A 261 6.75 -7.73 5.94
CA GLY A 261 8.14 -8.00 5.63
C GLY A 261 8.41 -7.84 4.14
N THR A 262 9.45 -7.11 3.80
CA THR A 262 9.92 -6.93 2.42
C THR A 262 11.36 -7.42 2.33
N MET A 263 11.63 -8.29 1.36
CA MET A 263 12.97 -8.76 1.03
C MET A 263 13.25 -8.46 -0.44
N GLU A 264 14.30 -7.71 -0.70
CA GLU A 264 14.76 -7.40 -2.06
C GLU A 264 16.16 -7.99 -2.25
N TYR A 265 16.32 -8.81 -3.26
CA TYR A 265 17.60 -9.28 -3.77
C TYR A 265 17.92 -8.58 -5.07
N SER A 266 19.00 -7.81 -5.11
CA SER A 266 19.57 -7.19 -6.30
C SER A 266 20.91 -7.84 -6.61
N GLY A 267 21.21 -8.04 -7.88
CA GLY A 267 22.45 -8.67 -8.31
C GLY A 267 22.28 -9.72 -9.40
N LEU A 268 21.06 -9.85 -9.94
CA LEU A 268 20.81 -10.72 -11.08
C LEU A 268 21.56 -10.22 -12.34
N LEU A 269 21.45 -8.92 -12.60
CA LEU A 269 22.11 -8.22 -13.70
C LEU A 269 22.39 -6.78 -13.27
N GLY A 270 23.39 -6.11 -13.86
CA GLY A 270 23.69 -4.71 -13.66
C GLY A 270 24.72 -4.44 -12.56
N ASP A 271 24.74 -3.20 -12.09
CA ASP A 271 25.79 -2.66 -11.21
C ASP A 271 25.48 -2.84 -9.72
N ALA A 272 24.18 -2.85 -9.37
CA ALA A 272 23.74 -2.98 -7.98
C ALA A 272 23.70 -4.43 -7.52
N ALA A 273 24.37 -4.75 -6.39
CA ALA A 273 24.31 -6.08 -5.79
C ALA A 273 24.19 -5.95 -4.26
N PHE A 274 23.00 -6.26 -3.73
CA PHE A 274 22.71 -6.22 -2.31
C PHE A 274 21.50 -7.08 -1.96
N ILE A 275 21.36 -7.39 -0.67
CA ILE A 275 20.16 -7.95 -0.09
C ILE A 275 19.60 -6.90 0.88
N LYS A 276 18.33 -6.53 0.71
CA LYS A 276 17.63 -5.58 1.58
C LYS A 276 16.50 -6.29 2.29
N HIS A 277 16.47 -6.18 3.59
CA HIS A 277 15.38 -6.59 4.44
C HIS A 277 14.72 -5.37 5.05
N GLN A 278 13.39 -5.29 4.96
CA GLN A 278 12.61 -4.25 5.61
C GLN A 278 11.46 -4.91 6.36
N VAL A 279 11.24 -4.47 7.58
CA VAL A 279 10.14 -4.92 8.44
C VAL A 279 9.35 -3.70 8.88
N ASP A 280 8.05 -3.72 8.64
CA ASP A 280 7.11 -2.70 9.07
C ASP A 280 6.10 -3.33 10.02
N VAL A 281 6.05 -2.85 11.26
CA VAL A 281 5.10 -3.30 12.28
C VAL A 281 4.31 -2.09 12.75
N GLN A 282 3.00 -2.22 12.76
CA GLN A 282 2.11 -1.21 13.34
C GLN A 282 1.08 -1.93 14.21
N ALA A 283 0.76 -1.35 15.35
CA ALA A 283 -0.28 -1.86 16.24
C ALA A 283 -1.10 -0.69 16.78
N ALA A 284 -2.40 -0.87 16.83
CA ALA A 284 -3.31 0.11 17.42
C ALA A 284 -4.25 -0.57 18.42
N ALA A 285 -4.48 0.07 19.54
CA ALA A 285 -5.35 -0.40 20.60
C ALA A 285 -6.23 0.74 21.12
N PRO A 286 -7.54 0.49 21.31
CA PRO A 286 -8.43 1.47 21.91
C PRO A 286 -8.08 1.67 23.39
N LEU A 287 -8.16 2.92 23.84
CA LEU A 287 -8.01 3.36 25.22
C LEU A 287 -9.36 3.85 25.77
N PHE A 288 -9.36 4.31 27.01
CA PHE A 288 -10.54 4.91 27.64
C PHE A 288 -10.91 6.26 26.99
N LEU A 289 -12.16 6.71 27.18
CA LEU A 289 -12.72 7.99 26.67
C LEU A 289 -12.61 8.17 25.14
N GLY A 290 -12.66 7.07 24.38
CA GLY A 290 -12.58 7.12 22.91
C GLY A 290 -11.20 7.44 22.35
N ALA A 291 -10.19 7.57 23.21
CA ALA A 291 -8.80 7.67 22.77
C ALA A 291 -8.28 6.31 22.28
N PHE A 292 -7.20 6.32 21.51
CA PHE A 292 -6.51 5.11 21.09
C PHE A 292 -4.99 5.34 21.00
N LEU A 293 -4.25 4.29 21.28
CA LEU A 293 -2.80 4.23 21.15
C LEU A 293 -2.44 3.63 19.80
N SER A 294 -1.48 4.23 19.11
CA SER A 294 -0.86 3.66 17.91
C SER A 294 0.64 3.59 18.12
N ALA A 295 1.22 2.45 17.87
CA ALA A 295 2.67 2.26 17.89
C ALA A 295 3.13 1.69 16.56
N SER A 296 4.25 2.16 16.05
CA SER A 296 4.86 1.72 14.80
C SER A 296 6.36 1.52 14.95
N LEU A 297 6.87 0.53 14.24
CA LEU A 297 8.28 0.21 14.14
C LEU A 297 8.60 -0.12 12.69
N GLN A 298 9.58 0.56 12.12
CA GLN A 298 10.13 0.26 10.82
C GLN A 298 11.63 -0.01 10.95
N GLY A 299 12.08 -1.14 10.44
CA GLY A 299 13.50 -1.49 10.38
C GLY A 299 13.90 -1.81 8.94
N THR A 300 15.06 -1.30 8.52
CA THR A 300 15.65 -1.62 7.22
C THR A 300 17.09 -2.03 7.42
N TRP A 301 17.48 -3.10 6.77
CA TRP A 301 18.84 -3.62 6.78
C TRP A 301 19.28 -3.98 5.37
N ILE A 302 20.43 -3.46 4.92
CA ILE A 302 20.95 -3.66 3.57
C ILE A 302 22.37 -4.23 3.68
N SER A 303 22.55 -5.42 3.13
CA SER A 303 23.85 -6.09 3.07
C SER A 303 24.36 -6.08 1.64
N PRO A 304 25.47 -5.40 1.34
CA PRO A 304 26.12 -5.50 0.03
C PRO A 304 26.54 -6.95 -0.27
N VAL A 305 26.45 -7.33 -1.53
CA VAL A 305 26.87 -8.66 -2.03
C VAL A 305 28.03 -8.48 -3.00
N ALA A 306 28.93 -9.44 -3.03
CA ALA A 306 30.10 -9.47 -3.95
C ALA A 306 31.01 -8.22 -3.86
N GLU A 307 31.24 -7.72 -2.65
CA GLU A 307 32.13 -6.54 -2.36
C GLU A 307 31.77 -5.28 -3.15
N ARG A 308 30.56 -5.23 -3.73
CA ARG A 308 30.10 -4.03 -4.44
C ARG A 308 29.69 -2.94 -3.46
N THR A 309 30.01 -1.71 -3.77
CA THR A 309 29.62 -0.55 -2.96
C THR A 309 28.12 -0.28 -3.12
N LEU A 310 27.43 -0.04 -2.00
CA LEU A 310 26.03 0.33 -2.01
C LEU A 310 25.84 1.73 -2.59
N HIS A 311 25.16 1.80 -3.74
CA HIS A 311 24.90 3.05 -4.44
C HIS A 311 24.03 3.99 -3.59
N LEU A 312 24.22 5.30 -3.71
CA LEU A 312 23.58 6.33 -2.89
C LEU A 312 22.04 6.21 -2.90
N VAL A 313 21.45 5.96 -4.08
CA VAL A 313 19.99 5.81 -4.25
C VAL A 313 19.40 4.56 -3.57
N ASP A 314 20.21 3.52 -3.33
CA ASP A 314 19.75 2.28 -2.69
C ASP A 314 19.82 2.31 -1.18
N ARG A 315 20.49 3.31 -0.59
CA ARG A 315 20.67 3.45 0.86
C ARG A 315 19.35 3.80 1.56
N THR A 316 19.33 3.62 2.86
CA THR A 316 18.18 4.00 3.68
C THR A 316 18.36 5.43 4.21
N TYR A 317 17.28 6.19 4.20
CA TYR A 317 17.20 7.56 4.66
C TYR A 317 16.06 7.70 5.65
N ILE A 318 16.27 8.45 6.72
CA ILE A 318 15.26 8.75 7.74
C ILE A 318 15.32 10.22 8.16
N GLY A 319 14.24 10.72 8.72
CA GLY A 319 14.03 12.11 9.17
C GLY A 319 12.94 12.80 8.35
N GLY A 320 12.11 13.57 9.03
CA GLY A 320 11.03 14.34 8.43
C GLY A 320 9.67 14.10 9.05
N PRO A 321 8.62 14.73 8.51
CA PRO A 321 7.28 14.68 9.11
C PRO A 321 6.62 13.30 9.09
N HIS A 322 7.11 12.38 8.26
CA HIS A 322 6.50 11.06 8.06
C HIS A 322 7.07 9.97 8.97
N ASP A 323 8.29 10.16 9.46
CA ASP A 323 9.01 9.18 10.29
C ASP A 323 9.57 9.79 11.59
N VAL A 324 10.75 10.42 11.58
CA VAL A 324 11.33 11.08 12.76
C VAL A 324 11.07 12.58 12.70
N ARG A 325 10.01 12.99 13.34
CA ARG A 325 9.57 14.41 13.35
C ARG A 325 10.58 15.30 14.07
N GLY A 326 10.63 16.60 13.72
CA GLY A 326 11.57 17.55 14.28
C GLY A 326 12.95 17.54 13.63
N PHE A 327 13.11 16.79 12.54
CA PHE A 327 14.29 16.79 11.68
C PHE A 327 13.90 17.14 10.25
N ALA A 328 14.85 17.66 9.48
CA ALA A 328 14.63 17.89 8.07
C ALA A 328 14.48 16.55 7.32
N MET A 329 13.85 16.59 6.15
CA MET A 329 13.56 15.40 5.35
C MET A 329 14.83 14.64 5.01
N ASN A 330 14.88 13.32 5.30
CA ASN A 330 16.01 12.43 5.00
C ASN A 330 17.37 12.93 5.47
N SER A 331 17.42 13.63 6.60
CA SER A 331 18.63 14.34 7.06
C SER A 331 19.38 13.64 8.17
N ILE A 332 18.87 12.58 8.73
CA ILE A 332 19.50 11.82 9.81
C ILE A 332 20.50 10.81 9.23
N GLY A 333 21.74 10.85 9.69
CA GLY A 333 22.76 9.89 9.31
C GLY A 333 24.10 10.52 8.97
N THR A 334 24.95 9.74 8.30
CA THR A 334 26.27 10.18 7.84
C THR A 334 26.15 11.32 6.85
N ARG A 335 26.91 12.39 7.05
CA ARG A 335 26.89 13.58 6.21
C ARG A 335 28.23 13.84 5.56
N ALA A 336 28.19 14.44 4.39
CA ALA A 336 29.34 15.06 3.73
C ALA A 336 28.93 16.49 3.35
N ALA A 337 29.54 17.48 4.03
CA ALA A 337 29.14 18.88 3.93
C ALA A 337 27.62 19.06 4.15
N SER A 338 26.91 19.63 3.18
CA SER A 338 25.45 19.85 3.21
C SER A 338 24.63 18.59 2.92
N SER A 339 25.23 17.54 2.34
CA SER A 339 24.50 16.37 1.87
C SER A 339 24.45 15.24 2.89
N CYS A 340 23.29 14.58 3.02
CA CYS A 340 23.14 13.35 3.76
C CYS A 340 23.45 12.15 2.85
N LEU A 341 24.31 11.25 3.31
CA LEU A 341 24.72 10.09 2.52
C LEU A 341 23.89 8.84 2.77
N GLY A 342 22.90 8.90 3.69
CA GLY A 342 22.12 7.73 4.09
C GLY A 342 22.94 6.67 4.81
N GLY A 343 22.30 5.53 5.08
CA GLY A 343 22.88 4.40 5.78
C GLY A 343 22.64 3.05 5.11
N ALA A 344 23.31 2.02 5.61
CA ALA A 344 23.03 0.62 5.25
C ALA A 344 21.97 -0.01 6.15
N ALA A 345 21.78 0.51 7.35
CA ALA A 345 20.72 0.09 8.25
C ALA A 345 20.01 1.28 8.86
N SER A 346 18.74 1.16 9.15
CA SER A 346 17.94 2.16 9.86
C SER A 346 16.85 1.52 10.68
N ALA A 347 16.49 2.15 11.78
CA ALA A 347 15.30 1.80 12.54
C ALA A 347 14.58 3.08 12.96
N VAL A 348 13.26 3.06 12.87
CA VAL A 348 12.39 4.15 13.31
C VAL A 348 11.28 3.55 14.14
N ALA A 349 11.02 4.13 15.30
CA ALA A 349 9.91 3.79 16.18
C ALA A 349 9.08 5.05 16.46
N ALA A 350 7.79 4.91 16.47
CA ALA A 350 6.87 5.98 16.84
C ALA A 350 5.75 5.46 17.73
N ALA A 351 5.37 6.26 18.71
CA ALA A 351 4.21 6.00 19.56
C ALA A 351 3.33 7.25 19.61
N HIS A 352 2.04 7.08 19.41
CA HIS A 352 1.06 8.15 19.34
C HIS A 352 -0.15 7.83 20.22
N ILE A 353 -0.63 8.82 20.93
CA ILE A 353 -1.94 8.76 21.59
C ILE A 353 -2.86 9.74 20.89
N TYR A 354 -3.94 9.24 20.32
CA TYR A 354 -4.93 10.02 19.61
C TYR A 354 -6.20 10.18 20.44
N ARG A 355 -6.77 11.39 20.41
CA ARG A 355 -8.07 11.69 20.98
C ARG A 355 -8.95 12.33 19.90
N PRO A 356 -10.11 11.76 19.55
CA PRO A 356 -11.02 12.36 18.59
C PRO A 356 -11.56 13.68 19.12
N LEU A 357 -11.60 14.68 18.25
CA LEU A 357 -12.23 15.98 18.45
C LEU A 357 -13.53 16.05 17.63
N VAL A 358 -14.17 17.20 17.60
CA VAL A 358 -15.38 17.40 16.80
C VAL A 358 -14.98 18.02 15.44
N PRO A 359 -15.35 17.40 14.29
CA PRO A 359 -16.09 16.14 14.13
C PRO A 359 -15.20 14.90 14.36
N ALA A 360 -15.71 13.95 15.14
CA ALA A 360 -14.94 12.81 15.69
C ALA A 360 -14.28 11.87 14.66
N ASN A 361 -14.74 11.87 13.41
CA ASN A 361 -14.20 11.04 12.34
C ASN A 361 -13.18 11.77 11.45
N MET A 362 -12.98 13.07 11.64
CA MET A 362 -12.15 13.88 10.76
C MET A 362 -10.98 14.56 11.49
N CYS A 363 -11.17 14.92 12.77
CA CYS A 363 -10.20 15.69 13.53
C CYS A 363 -9.79 14.95 14.81
N PHE A 364 -8.47 14.87 15.05
CA PHE A 364 -7.89 14.24 16.22
C PHE A 364 -6.79 15.12 16.80
N ALA A 365 -6.79 15.30 18.12
CA ALA A 365 -5.60 15.76 18.82
C ALA A 365 -4.69 14.57 19.11
N HIS A 366 -3.38 14.75 19.00
CA HIS A 366 -2.44 13.69 19.33
C HIS A 366 -1.20 14.21 20.03
N GLY A 367 -0.67 13.37 20.91
CA GLY A 367 0.69 13.48 21.44
C GLY A 367 1.51 12.33 20.90
N PHE A 368 2.80 12.58 20.66
CA PHE A 368 3.66 11.55 20.09
C PHE A 368 5.11 11.64 20.59
N VAL A 369 5.78 10.50 20.52
CA VAL A 369 7.22 10.36 20.65
C VAL A 369 7.72 9.56 19.46
N THR A 370 8.76 10.04 18.80
CA THR A 370 9.43 9.33 17.70
C THR A 370 10.90 9.18 17.99
N ALA A 371 11.45 8.03 17.61
CA ALA A 371 12.87 7.73 17.73
C ALA A 371 13.38 7.14 16.42
N GLY A 372 14.57 7.54 15.99
CA GLY A 372 15.17 7.02 14.77
C GLY A 372 16.67 6.92 14.86
N THR A 373 17.22 5.91 14.22
CA THR A 373 18.65 5.66 14.18
C THR A 373 19.06 5.09 12.84
N THR A 374 20.32 5.31 12.44
CA THR A 374 20.86 4.78 11.19
C THR A 374 22.34 4.41 11.38
N ALA A 375 22.78 3.35 10.73
CA ALA A 375 24.17 2.95 10.67
C ALA A 375 24.79 3.27 9.31
N SER A 376 26.04 3.72 9.34
CA SER A 376 26.82 4.01 8.14
C SER A 376 27.06 2.75 7.29
N VAL A 377 27.16 2.93 5.97
CA VAL A 377 27.55 1.87 5.03
C VAL A 377 28.92 1.28 5.35
N ARG A 378 29.83 2.11 5.93
CA ARG A 378 31.20 1.69 6.27
C ARG A 378 31.33 1.08 7.67
N SER A 379 30.26 1.02 8.45
CA SER A 379 30.28 0.42 9.79
C SER A 379 30.48 -1.09 9.74
N GLN A 380 31.42 -1.59 10.52
CA GLN A 380 31.63 -3.02 10.73
C GLN A 380 30.59 -3.62 11.71
N ASN A 381 30.04 -2.80 12.60
CA ASN A 381 29.12 -3.24 13.64
C ASN A 381 27.84 -2.38 13.64
N GLN A 382 27.05 -2.51 12.57
CA GLN A 382 25.86 -1.68 12.30
C GLN A 382 24.88 -1.67 13.47
N LEU A 383 24.72 -2.80 14.17
CA LEU A 383 23.77 -2.89 15.29
C LEU A 383 24.24 -2.05 16.50
N SER A 384 25.53 -2.06 16.79
CA SER A 384 26.12 -1.24 17.86
C SER A 384 25.94 0.26 17.58
N ASP A 385 26.28 0.68 16.37
CA ASP A 385 26.14 2.07 15.94
C ASP A 385 24.70 2.58 16.03
N MET A 386 23.74 1.73 15.70
CA MET A 386 22.31 2.07 15.80
C MET A 386 21.86 2.26 17.26
N LEU A 387 22.42 1.52 18.21
CA LEU A 387 22.05 1.60 19.63
C LEU A 387 22.74 2.76 20.35
N GLU A 388 23.89 3.21 19.86
CA GLU A 388 24.66 4.25 20.54
C GLU A 388 23.97 5.61 20.58
N VAL A 389 23.40 6.05 19.45
CA VAL A 389 22.88 7.42 19.34
C VAL A 389 21.52 7.48 18.63
N PRO A 390 20.44 7.00 19.25
CA PRO A 390 19.10 7.24 18.72
C PRO A 390 18.74 8.73 18.80
N ARG A 391 18.21 9.28 17.71
CA ARG A 391 17.60 10.62 17.68
C ARG A 391 16.19 10.48 18.21
N VAL A 392 15.78 11.35 19.11
CA VAL A 392 14.46 11.27 19.76
C VAL A 392 13.81 12.64 19.68
N SER A 393 12.54 12.65 19.35
CA SER A 393 11.71 13.84 19.40
C SER A 393 10.34 13.53 20.00
N ALA A 394 9.74 14.54 20.58
CA ALA A 394 8.36 14.48 21.09
C ALA A 394 7.59 15.71 20.65
N GLY A 395 6.29 15.60 20.63
CA GLY A 395 5.44 16.72 20.24
C GLY A 395 3.96 16.47 20.46
N LEU A 396 3.21 17.52 20.17
CA LEU A 396 1.75 17.54 20.19
C LEU A 396 1.27 18.05 18.84
N GLY A 397 0.10 17.61 18.40
CA GLY A 397 -0.40 18.04 17.12
C GLY A 397 -1.89 17.80 16.90
N LEU A 398 -2.33 18.25 15.75
CA LEU A 398 -3.66 18.02 15.21
C LEU A 398 -3.55 17.18 13.95
N THR A 399 -4.38 16.15 13.85
CA THR A 399 -4.48 15.27 12.68
C THR A 399 -5.85 15.45 12.05
N PHE A 400 -5.88 15.70 10.75
CA PHE A 400 -7.10 15.79 9.96
C PHE A 400 -7.13 14.65 8.94
N LEU A 401 -8.24 13.91 8.91
CA LEU A 401 -8.50 12.85 7.94
C LEU A 401 -9.53 13.29 6.92
N PHE A 402 -9.18 13.21 5.65
CA PHE A 402 -10.09 13.47 4.54
C PHE A 402 -10.53 12.16 3.89
N ARG A 403 -11.78 11.75 4.17
CA ARG A 403 -12.41 10.53 3.58
C ARG A 403 -11.59 9.25 3.71
N ASP A 404 -10.80 9.09 4.78
CA ASP A 404 -9.84 7.97 4.96
C ASP A 404 -8.88 7.79 3.76
N MET A 405 -8.57 8.87 3.03
CA MET A 405 -7.66 8.84 1.87
C MET A 405 -6.39 9.66 2.10
N ILE A 406 -6.50 10.78 2.81
CA ILE A 406 -5.37 11.68 3.06
C ILE A 406 -5.37 12.05 4.54
N ARG A 407 -4.20 11.99 5.14
CA ARG A 407 -3.91 12.46 6.50
C ARG A 407 -3.09 13.73 6.43
N LEU A 408 -3.55 14.78 7.10
CA LEU A 408 -2.84 16.03 7.28
C LEU A 408 -2.54 16.18 8.77
N GLU A 409 -1.29 16.47 9.09
CA GLU A 409 -0.83 16.71 10.46
C GLU A 409 -0.20 18.09 10.59
N LEU A 410 -0.62 18.82 11.62
CA LEU A 410 0.04 20.02 12.08
C LEU A 410 0.61 19.76 13.47
N ASN A 411 1.92 19.65 13.56
CA ASN A 411 2.64 19.21 14.76
C ASN A 411 3.51 20.34 15.29
N TYR A 412 3.55 20.51 16.60
CA TYR A 412 4.61 21.25 17.29
C TYR A 412 5.60 20.24 17.88
N VAL A 413 6.84 20.29 17.43
CA VAL A 413 7.84 19.25 17.67
C VAL A 413 9.05 19.81 18.37
N LEU A 414 9.52 19.07 19.37
CA LEU A 414 10.75 19.34 20.11
C LEU A 414 11.73 18.16 19.94
N PRO A 415 12.87 18.35 19.26
CA PRO A 415 13.95 17.37 19.25
C PRO A 415 14.54 17.28 20.67
N LEU A 416 14.48 16.08 21.27
CA LEU A 416 14.98 15.83 22.63
C LEU A 416 16.43 15.32 22.63
N ARG A 417 16.77 14.51 21.64
CA ARG A 417 18.11 13.94 21.46
C ARG A 417 18.51 14.00 19.99
N TYR A 418 19.66 14.61 19.73
CA TYR A 418 20.21 14.76 18.37
C TYR A 418 21.75 14.78 18.45
N VAL A 419 22.39 14.62 17.29
CA VAL A 419 23.86 14.67 17.18
C VAL A 419 24.27 16.02 16.57
N PRO A 420 25.39 16.60 16.98
CA PRO A 420 25.94 17.79 16.32
C PRO A 420 26.08 17.55 14.81
N GLY A 421 25.50 18.46 14.02
CA GLY A 421 25.46 18.34 12.55
C GLY A 421 24.17 17.75 11.98
N ASP A 422 23.28 17.20 12.79
CA ASP A 422 21.93 16.85 12.32
C ASP A 422 21.15 18.11 11.91
N ALA A 423 20.38 18.04 10.82
CA ALA A 423 19.52 19.14 10.41
C ALA A 423 18.20 19.10 11.20
N ILE A 424 18.25 19.71 12.39
CA ILE A 424 17.07 19.82 13.26
C ILE A 424 16.08 20.87 12.73
N ALA A 425 14.78 20.61 12.89
CA ALA A 425 13.67 21.47 12.51
C ALA A 425 12.65 21.56 13.66
N PRO A 426 13.00 22.22 14.78
CA PRO A 426 12.09 22.39 15.91
C PRO A 426 10.96 23.35 15.57
N GLY A 427 9.81 23.20 16.26
CA GLY A 427 8.66 24.07 16.11
C GLY A 427 7.56 23.46 15.29
N PHE A 428 6.85 24.29 14.52
CA PHE A 428 5.72 23.82 13.72
C PHE A 428 6.18 23.05 12.49
N GLN A 429 5.62 21.84 12.32
CA GLN A 429 5.88 20.97 11.18
C GLN A 429 4.58 20.50 10.59
N LEU A 430 4.40 20.68 9.27
CA LEU A 430 3.26 20.21 8.50
C LEU A 430 3.65 18.90 7.82
N GLY A 431 2.82 17.87 8.02
CA GLY A 431 2.91 16.62 7.31
C GLY A 431 1.62 16.35 6.54
N VAL A 432 1.73 15.92 5.29
CA VAL A 432 0.60 15.51 4.48
C VAL A 432 0.95 14.22 3.77
N GLY A 433 0.08 13.21 3.83
CA GLY A 433 0.36 11.93 3.17
C GLY A 433 -0.65 10.83 3.53
N MET A 434 -0.37 9.64 3.04
CA MET A 434 -1.12 8.44 3.38
C MET A 434 -0.38 7.54 4.37
N ASN A 435 0.95 7.62 4.39
CA ASN A 435 1.82 6.79 5.24
C ASN A 435 2.55 7.67 6.25
N PHE A 436 2.24 7.47 7.51
CA PHE A 436 2.94 8.01 8.67
C PHE A 436 3.31 6.85 9.60
N LEU A 437 4.49 6.94 10.18
CA LEU A 437 4.87 6.10 11.31
C LEU A 437 4.28 6.64 12.59
#